data_343275a526b8e655faeac138b14e0107
#
_entry.id   343275a526b8e655faeac138b14e0107
#
_cell.length_a   1.000
_cell.length_b   1.000
_cell.length_c   1.000
_cell.angle_alpha   90.00
_cell.angle_beta   90.00
_cell.angle_gamma   90.00
#
_symmetry.space_group_name_H-M   'P 1'
#
loop_
_entity.id
_entity.type
_entity.pdbx_description
1 polymer ?
#
loop_
_entity_poly.entity_id
_entity_poly.type
_entity_poly.pdbx_seq_one_letter_code
_entity_poly.pdbx_strand_id
1 'polypeptide(L)'
;MRKAALLAGIFCLSPLAVAEVAESSANGFTTVNTVVVEADRMAAWQAAVQVGRWWNSAHTMSGDAARMAIEPRVQGCFCESLGDEAGVVHLTVTSVMPGTSLRLSGGLGPLGLMGVYGNMTWDFEEVEGGTRIRFKYAVGGHMDGGLDQIAGPVDAVLAEALGRLRLYIDTGNPEPAVID
;
A
#
# COMPACT_ATOMS: atom_id res chain seq x y z
N MET A 1 45.28 37.29 -7.76
CA MET A 1 44.27 36.93 -6.74
C MET A 1 43.16 36.15 -7.41
N ARG A 2 43.18 34.80 -7.31
CA ARG A 2 42.17 33.91 -7.90
C ARG A 2 41.08 33.62 -6.85
N LYS A 3 39.86 34.05 -7.13
CA LYS A 3 38.70 33.75 -6.27
C LYS A 3 38.22 32.32 -6.60
N ALA A 4 38.32 31.40 -5.65
CA ALA A 4 37.72 30.08 -5.72
C ALA A 4 36.22 30.22 -5.37
N ALA A 5 35.35 29.83 -6.29
CA ALA A 5 33.91 29.70 -6.04
C ALA A 5 33.65 28.32 -5.47
N LEU A 6 33.18 28.25 -4.22
CA LEU A 6 32.62 27.02 -3.63
C LEU A 6 31.21 26.77 -4.22
N LEU A 7 31.06 25.73 -5.00
CA LEU A 7 29.71 25.18 -5.30
C LEU A 7 29.22 24.36 -4.10
N ALA A 8 28.21 24.89 -3.42
CA ALA A 8 27.47 24.14 -2.42
C ALA A 8 26.50 23.18 -3.16
N GLY A 9 26.81 21.89 -3.15
CA GLY A 9 25.90 20.85 -3.64
C GLY A 9 24.71 20.72 -2.69
N ILE A 10 23.50 20.97 -3.18
CA ILE A 10 22.27 20.69 -2.46
C ILE A 10 22.03 19.19 -2.54
N PHE A 11 22.27 18.48 -1.45
CA PHE A 11 21.88 17.08 -1.28
C PHE A 11 20.37 17.05 -1.07
N CYS A 12 19.60 16.70 -2.11
CA CYS A 12 18.18 16.32 -1.95
C CYS A 12 18.11 15.01 -1.17
N LEU A 13 17.80 15.07 0.11
CA LEU A 13 17.41 13.91 0.90
C LEU A 13 16.01 13.50 0.46
N SER A 14 15.90 12.43 -0.34
CA SER A 14 14.61 11.78 -0.64
C SER A 14 14.00 11.30 0.69
N PRO A 15 12.73 11.63 0.99
CA PRO A 15 12.09 11.12 2.20
C PRO A 15 11.98 9.61 2.12
N LEU A 16 12.55 8.93 3.12
CA LEU A 16 12.44 7.48 3.29
C LEU A 16 10.98 7.11 3.55
N ALA A 17 10.54 5.98 2.99
CA ALA A 17 9.27 5.37 3.38
C ALA A 17 9.31 5.06 4.88
N VAL A 18 8.30 5.50 5.62
CA VAL A 18 8.14 5.18 7.05
C VAL A 18 7.10 4.07 7.14
N ALA A 19 7.50 2.91 7.65
CA ALA A 19 6.64 1.78 7.98
C ALA A 19 6.63 1.64 9.50
N GLU A 20 5.46 1.51 10.12
CA GLU A 20 5.33 1.43 11.57
C GLU A 20 4.11 0.59 11.97
N VAL A 21 4.35 -0.39 12.87
CA VAL A 21 3.27 -0.99 13.67
C VAL A 21 2.93 0.01 14.78
N ALA A 22 1.87 0.80 14.55
CA ALA A 22 1.49 1.89 15.44
C ALA A 22 0.89 1.37 16.77
N GLU A 23 0.19 0.24 16.73
CA GLU A 23 -0.41 -0.43 17.89
C GLU A 23 -0.39 -1.94 17.66
N SER A 24 -0.16 -2.73 18.73
CA SER A 24 -0.19 -4.19 18.68
C SER A 24 -0.59 -4.79 20.01
N SER A 25 -1.47 -5.79 19.98
CA SER A 25 -1.94 -6.56 21.12
C SER A 25 -2.40 -7.94 20.66
N ALA A 26 -2.68 -8.86 21.59
CA ALA A 26 -3.22 -10.18 21.27
C ALA A 26 -4.56 -10.13 20.50
N ASN A 27 -5.32 -9.05 20.62
CA ASN A 27 -6.66 -8.92 20.02
C ASN A 27 -6.72 -8.01 18.78
N GLY A 28 -5.60 -7.40 18.39
CA GLY A 28 -5.57 -6.52 17.23
C GLY A 28 -4.26 -5.76 17.06
N PHE A 29 -4.10 -5.17 15.87
CA PHE A 29 -2.97 -4.30 15.55
C PHE A 29 -3.39 -3.21 14.55
N THR A 30 -2.57 -2.17 14.47
CA THR A 30 -2.69 -1.13 13.45
C THR A 30 -1.33 -0.90 12.83
N THR A 31 -1.26 -0.99 11.49
CA THR A 31 -0.08 -0.60 10.72
C THR A 31 -0.32 0.72 10.00
N VAL A 32 0.73 1.51 9.85
CA VAL A 32 0.71 2.79 9.11
C VAL A 32 1.96 2.87 8.24
N ASN A 33 1.74 2.99 6.93
CA ASN A 33 2.81 3.11 5.95
C ASN A 33 2.61 4.38 5.14
N THR A 34 3.67 5.14 4.89
CA THR A 34 3.59 6.44 4.22
C THR A 34 4.72 6.61 3.22
N VAL A 35 4.40 7.13 2.03
CA VAL A 35 5.37 7.56 1.01
C VAL A 35 4.97 8.91 0.45
N VAL A 36 5.92 9.61 -0.19
CA VAL A 36 5.66 10.78 -1.03
C VAL A 36 6.06 10.43 -2.45
N VAL A 37 5.21 10.75 -3.43
CA VAL A 37 5.38 10.50 -4.86
C VAL A 37 5.41 11.82 -5.64
N GLU A 38 6.15 11.87 -6.76
CA GLU A 38 6.26 13.05 -7.64
C GLU A 38 5.11 13.09 -8.67
N ALA A 39 3.87 13.04 -8.18
CA ALA A 39 2.67 13.09 -9.01
C ALA A 39 1.59 13.92 -8.32
N ASP A 40 0.71 14.53 -9.11
CA ASP A 40 -0.49 15.14 -8.56
C ASP A 40 -1.43 14.10 -7.93
N ARG A 41 -2.28 14.57 -7.05
CA ARG A 41 -3.15 13.71 -6.23
C ARG A 41 -4.08 12.81 -7.04
N MET A 42 -4.57 13.27 -8.20
CA MET A 42 -5.46 12.48 -9.04
C MET A 42 -4.67 11.43 -9.83
N ALA A 43 -3.49 11.77 -10.34
CA ALA A 43 -2.59 10.82 -11.00
C ALA A 43 -2.12 9.73 -10.02
N ALA A 44 -1.75 10.10 -8.80
CA ALA A 44 -1.40 9.16 -7.74
C ALA A 44 -2.56 8.21 -7.39
N TRP A 45 -3.79 8.73 -7.29
CA TRP A 45 -5.00 7.93 -7.11
C TRP A 45 -5.24 6.95 -8.26
N GLN A 46 -5.16 7.42 -9.52
CA GLN A 46 -5.38 6.58 -10.70
C GLN A 46 -4.36 5.44 -10.79
N ALA A 47 -3.12 5.69 -10.43
CA ALA A 47 -2.08 4.66 -10.35
C ALA A 47 -2.36 3.68 -9.21
N ALA A 48 -2.72 4.17 -8.02
CA ALA A 48 -2.95 3.34 -6.85
C ALA A 48 -4.07 2.31 -7.05
N VAL A 49 -5.19 2.70 -7.70
CA VAL A 49 -6.31 1.77 -7.94
C VAL A 49 -6.00 0.71 -9.01
N GLN A 50 -4.91 0.86 -9.77
CA GLN A 50 -4.42 -0.15 -10.72
C GLN A 50 -3.52 -1.18 -10.01
N VAL A 51 -4.01 -1.77 -8.93
CA VAL A 51 -3.24 -2.64 -8.02
C VAL A 51 -2.47 -3.75 -8.74
N GLY A 52 -3.03 -4.35 -9.78
CA GLY A 52 -2.38 -5.39 -10.59
C GLY A 52 -1.11 -4.94 -11.32
N ARG A 53 -0.82 -3.64 -11.38
CA ARG A 53 0.38 -3.08 -12.02
C ARG A 53 1.58 -2.98 -11.08
N TRP A 54 1.33 -2.92 -9.77
CA TRP A 54 2.39 -2.65 -8.79
C TRP A 54 2.42 -3.60 -7.60
N TRP A 55 1.37 -4.39 -7.34
CA TRP A 55 1.39 -5.38 -6.26
C TRP A 55 2.47 -6.43 -6.50
N ASN A 56 2.99 -7.06 -5.44
CA ASN A 56 3.96 -8.14 -5.58
C ASN A 56 3.24 -9.49 -5.78
N SER A 57 3.59 -10.20 -6.85
CA SER A 57 3.04 -11.54 -7.14
C SER A 57 3.29 -12.57 -6.04
N ALA A 58 4.37 -12.41 -5.25
CA ALA A 58 4.64 -13.27 -4.10
C ALA A 58 3.58 -13.15 -2.97
N HIS A 59 2.81 -12.05 -2.96
CA HIS A 59 1.75 -11.79 -1.99
C HIS A 59 0.35 -11.92 -2.60
N THR A 60 0.19 -12.85 -3.54
CA THR A 60 -1.08 -13.20 -4.18
C THR A 60 -1.38 -14.68 -3.98
N MET A 61 -2.65 -15.07 -4.09
CA MET A 61 -3.06 -16.48 -4.06
C MET A 61 -2.85 -17.16 -5.42
N SER A 62 -2.94 -16.39 -6.52
CA SER A 62 -2.74 -16.87 -7.89
C SER A 62 -1.27 -16.99 -8.29
N GLY A 63 -0.35 -16.35 -7.54
CA GLY A 63 1.05 -16.18 -7.95
C GLY A 63 1.26 -15.11 -9.03
N ASP A 64 0.23 -14.32 -9.37
CA ASP A 64 0.28 -13.32 -10.44
C ASP A 64 -0.50 -12.05 -10.04
N ALA A 65 0.23 -10.97 -9.78
CA ALA A 65 -0.36 -9.68 -9.40
C ALA A 65 -1.27 -9.10 -10.49
N ALA A 66 -1.07 -9.42 -11.77
CA ALA A 66 -1.94 -8.95 -12.85
C ALA A 66 -3.40 -9.44 -12.71
N ARG A 67 -3.63 -10.45 -11.86
CA ARG A 67 -4.97 -10.97 -11.53
C ARG A 67 -5.65 -10.22 -10.38
N MET A 68 -4.93 -9.28 -9.74
CA MET A 68 -5.47 -8.41 -8.69
C MET A 68 -6.19 -7.22 -9.31
N ALA A 69 -7.31 -6.83 -8.75
CA ALA A 69 -8.09 -5.68 -9.19
C ALA A 69 -8.73 -4.94 -8.00
N ILE A 70 -8.84 -3.62 -8.10
CA ILE A 70 -9.70 -2.82 -7.25
C ILE A 70 -10.81 -2.23 -8.11
N GLU A 71 -12.06 -2.45 -7.71
CA GLU A 71 -13.22 -1.74 -8.25
C GLU A 71 -13.48 -0.50 -7.37
N PRO A 72 -13.07 0.71 -7.79
CA PRO A 72 -13.14 1.90 -6.94
C PRO A 72 -14.55 2.49 -6.91
N ARG A 73 -15.52 1.70 -6.45
CA ARG A 73 -16.91 2.07 -6.19
C ARG A 73 -17.38 1.44 -4.89
N VAL A 74 -18.34 2.07 -4.22
CA VAL A 74 -18.94 1.50 -3.01
C VAL A 74 -19.49 0.10 -3.30
N GLN A 75 -19.22 -0.86 -2.42
CA GLN A 75 -19.47 -2.30 -2.59
C GLN A 75 -18.66 -2.96 -3.73
N GLY A 76 -17.74 -2.26 -4.37
CA GLY A 76 -16.70 -2.87 -5.19
C GLY A 76 -15.73 -3.66 -4.33
N CYS A 77 -14.85 -4.42 -4.99
CA CYS A 77 -13.91 -5.27 -4.27
C CYS A 77 -12.45 -4.92 -4.56
N PHE A 78 -11.58 -5.23 -3.63
CA PHE A 78 -10.20 -5.56 -3.85
C PHE A 78 -10.14 -7.08 -4.00
N CYS A 79 -10.08 -7.53 -5.23
CA CYS A 79 -10.29 -8.92 -5.62
C CYS A 79 -9.07 -9.51 -6.30
N GLU A 80 -9.05 -10.84 -6.34
CA GLU A 80 -8.10 -11.62 -7.11
C GLU A 80 -8.84 -12.71 -7.90
N SER A 81 -8.57 -12.81 -9.20
CA SER A 81 -9.06 -13.91 -10.04
C SER A 81 -8.16 -15.13 -9.89
N LEU A 82 -8.76 -16.31 -9.65
CA LEU A 82 -8.04 -17.58 -9.56
C LEU A 82 -8.24 -18.49 -10.80
N GLY A 83 -8.89 -17.96 -11.83
CA GLY A 83 -9.23 -18.66 -13.06
C GLY A 83 -10.72 -18.55 -13.38
N ASP A 84 -11.20 -19.40 -14.28
CA ASP A 84 -12.60 -19.41 -14.69
C ASP A 84 -13.52 -19.64 -13.48
N GLU A 85 -14.46 -18.72 -13.25
CA GLU A 85 -15.47 -18.76 -12.18
C GLU A 85 -14.91 -18.82 -10.73
N ALA A 86 -13.57 -18.70 -10.55
CA ALA A 86 -12.91 -18.74 -9.23
C ALA A 86 -12.27 -17.39 -8.91
N GLY A 87 -12.36 -16.97 -7.64
CA GLY A 87 -11.77 -15.73 -7.18
C GLY A 87 -11.87 -15.53 -5.68
N VAL A 88 -11.19 -14.49 -5.21
CA VAL A 88 -11.19 -14.07 -3.81
C VAL A 88 -11.54 -12.60 -3.72
N VAL A 89 -12.41 -12.25 -2.78
CA VAL A 89 -12.58 -10.88 -2.29
C VAL A 89 -11.72 -10.73 -1.05
N HIS A 90 -10.61 -10.00 -1.18
CA HIS A 90 -9.74 -9.68 -0.04
C HIS A 90 -10.36 -8.61 0.85
N LEU A 91 -10.85 -7.53 0.23
CA LEU A 91 -11.51 -6.42 0.92
C LEU A 91 -12.68 -5.90 0.08
N THR A 92 -13.71 -5.40 0.76
CA THR A 92 -14.83 -4.70 0.13
C THR A 92 -14.64 -3.18 0.26
N VAL A 93 -14.86 -2.44 -0.81
CA VAL A 93 -14.81 -0.98 -0.80
C VAL A 93 -16.02 -0.42 -0.06
N THR A 94 -15.79 0.33 1.01
CA THR A 94 -16.84 0.91 1.85
C THR A 94 -17.03 2.42 1.65
N SER A 95 -16.00 3.11 1.12
CA SER A 95 -16.07 4.54 0.79
C SER A 95 -15.08 4.89 -0.30
N VAL A 96 -15.47 5.76 -1.22
CA VAL A 96 -14.62 6.26 -2.31
C VAL A 96 -14.76 7.78 -2.39
N MET A 97 -13.63 8.47 -2.29
CA MET A 97 -13.48 9.89 -2.60
C MET A 97 -12.28 10.02 -3.55
N PRO A 98 -12.50 10.01 -4.89
CA PRO A 98 -11.41 10.01 -5.86
C PRO A 98 -10.38 11.11 -5.61
N GLY A 99 -9.10 10.75 -5.68
CA GLY A 99 -7.98 11.64 -5.39
C GLY A 99 -7.84 12.03 -3.90
N THR A 100 -8.68 11.53 -2.99
CA THR A 100 -8.64 11.91 -1.57
C THR A 100 -8.53 10.70 -0.67
N SER A 101 -9.47 9.74 -0.77
CA SER A 101 -9.38 8.53 0.07
C SER A 101 -10.15 7.34 -0.51
N LEU A 102 -9.66 6.14 -0.19
CA LEU A 102 -10.32 4.86 -0.40
C LEU A 102 -10.39 4.13 0.93
N ARG A 103 -11.58 3.67 1.32
CA ARG A 103 -11.77 2.83 2.50
C ARG A 103 -12.24 1.46 2.09
N LEU A 104 -11.62 0.44 2.68
CA LEU A 104 -11.90 -0.95 2.42
C LEU A 104 -12.04 -1.70 3.75
N SER A 105 -12.83 -2.77 3.76
CA SER A 105 -13.03 -3.61 4.94
C SER A 105 -12.93 -5.08 4.58
N GLY A 106 -12.31 -5.87 5.45
CA GLY A 106 -12.16 -7.32 5.30
C GLY A 106 -10.84 -7.85 5.82
N GLY A 107 -10.52 -9.08 5.47
CA GLY A 107 -9.26 -9.74 5.79
C GLY A 107 -8.36 -9.84 4.56
N LEU A 108 -7.36 -8.98 4.44
CA LEU A 108 -6.42 -8.99 3.31
C LEU A 108 -5.60 -10.29 3.31
N GLY A 109 -5.57 -10.97 2.16
CA GLY A 109 -4.81 -12.20 1.97
C GLY A 109 -5.21 -13.30 2.97
N PRO A 110 -4.26 -13.93 3.66
CA PRO A 110 -4.54 -15.01 4.62
C PRO A 110 -5.44 -14.61 5.79
N LEU A 111 -5.51 -13.31 6.12
CA LEU A 111 -6.39 -12.81 7.19
C LEU A 111 -7.87 -13.10 6.90
N GLY A 112 -8.26 -13.21 5.64
CA GLY A 112 -9.62 -13.59 5.25
C GLY A 112 -10.02 -15.02 5.63
N LEU A 113 -9.06 -15.87 5.99
CA LEU A 113 -9.27 -17.23 6.44
C LEU A 113 -9.28 -17.37 7.98
N MET A 114 -9.06 -16.27 8.69
CA MET A 114 -8.96 -16.21 10.14
C MET A 114 -10.22 -15.58 10.73
N GLY A 115 -10.43 -15.74 12.03
CA GLY A 115 -11.51 -15.09 12.77
C GLY A 115 -11.26 -13.60 13.03
N VAL A 116 -10.78 -12.87 12.01
CA VAL A 116 -10.37 -11.48 12.11
C VAL A 116 -11.03 -10.62 11.03
N TYR A 117 -11.12 -9.33 11.30
CA TYR A 117 -11.65 -8.34 10.37
C TYR A 117 -10.85 -7.04 10.49
N GLY A 118 -10.64 -6.36 9.37
CA GLY A 118 -9.88 -5.13 9.34
C GLY A 118 -10.53 -4.02 8.52
N ASN A 119 -10.12 -2.80 8.84
CA ASN A 119 -10.45 -1.61 8.06
C ASN A 119 -9.17 -0.99 7.53
N MET A 120 -9.07 -0.91 6.21
CA MET A 120 -7.97 -0.29 5.51
C MET A 120 -8.40 1.07 4.96
N THR A 121 -7.54 2.07 5.11
CA THR A 121 -7.73 3.40 4.53
C THR A 121 -6.50 3.76 3.72
N TRP A 122 -6.70 4.20 2.49
CA TRP A 122 -5.69 4.85 1.66
C TRP A 122 -6.05 6.33 1.59
N ASP A 123 -5.18 7.19 2.12
CA ASP A 123 -5.33 8.63 2.09
C ASP A 123 -4.31 9.25 1.11
N PHE A 124 -4.77 10.26 0.37
CA PHE A 124 -3.97 11.02 -0.61
C PHE A 124 -4.01 12.50 -0.24
N GLU A 125 -2.88 13.06 0.13
CA GLU A 125 -2.74 14.44 0.57
C GLU A 125 -1.74 15.18 -0.33
N GLU A 126 -2.15 16.35 -0.84
CA GLU A 126 -1.24 17.21 -1.59
C GLU A 126 -0.19 17.78 -0.64
N VAL A 127 1.10 17.67 -1.01
CA VAL A 127 2.23 18.19 -0.26
C VAL A 127 3.19 18.91 -1.21
N GLU A 128 4.15 19.63 -0.64
CA GLU A 128 5.21 20.22 -1.46
C GLU A 128 5.98 19.11 -2.20
N GLY A 129 6.08 19.22 -3.52
CA GLY A 129 6.75 18.25 -4.38
C GLY A 129 5.90 17.06 -4.84
N GLY A 130 4.59 17.01 -4.53
CA GLY A 130 3.72 15.94 -5.03
C GLY A 130 2.59 15.51 -4.11
N THR A 131 2.44 14.20 -3.92
CA THR A 131 1.37 13.62 -3.11
C THR A 131 1.93 12.70 -2.04
N ARG A 132 1.49 12.90 -0.79
CA ARG A 132 1.66 11.94 0.29
C ARG A 132 0.57 10.87 0.20
N ILE A 133 0.98 9.61 0.11
CA ILE A 133 0.09 8.45 0.15
C ILE A 133 0.31 7.74 1.49
N ARG A 134 -0.78 7.47 2.22
CA ARG A 134 -0.75 6.78 3.50
C ARG A 134 -1.71 5.59 3.47
N PHE A 135 -1.18 4.39 3.74
CA PHE A 135 -1.96 3.20 4.00
C PHE A 135 -2.03 2.97 5.51
N LYS A 136 -3.25 2.89 6.05
CA LYS A 136 -3.50 2.50 7.43
C LYS A 136 -4.37 1.26 7.42
N TYR A 137 -3.98 0.19 8.12
CA TYR A 137 -4.76 -1.03 8.27
C TYR A 137 -4.89 -1.40 9.74
N ALA A 138 -6.11 -1.30 10.26
CA ALA A 138 -6.48 -1.69 11.62
C ALA A 138 -7.21 -3.03 11.56
N VAL A 139 -6.68 -4.04 12.26
CA VAL A 139 -7.18 -5.43 12.31
C VAL A 139 -7.53 -5.77 13.73
N GLY A 140 -8.68 -6.43 13.92
CA GLY A 140 -9.12 -6.96 15.21
C GLY A 140 -9.79 -8.30 15.06
N GLY A 141 -9.85 -9.07 16.16
CA GLY A 141 -10.49 -10.38 16.19
C GLY A 141 -9.75 -11.37 17.06
N HIS A 142 -9.87 -12.64 16.69
CA HIS A 142 -9.25 -13.75 17.44
C HIS A 142 -8.34 -14.57 16.53
N MET A 143 -7.14 -14.82 17.03
CA MET A 143 -6.17 -15.76 16.45
C MET A 143 -5.44 -16.50 17.56
N ASP A 144 -5.27 -17.80 17.42
CA ASP A 144 -4.46 -18.60 18.35
C ASP A 144 -3.03 -18.03 18.37
N GLY A 145 -2.51 -17.78 19.57
CA GLY A 145 -1.20 -17.14 19.78
C GLY A 145 -1.21 -15.61 19.78
N GLY A 146 -2.32 -14.98 19.37
CA GLY A 146 -2.47 -13.51 19.39
C GLY A 146 -2.11 -12.83 18.07
N LEU A 147 -2.82 -11.74 17.76
CA LEU A 147 -2.65 -10.95 16.53
C LEU A 147 -1.34 -10.15 16.50
N ASP A 148 -0.72 -9.89 17.65
CA ASP A 148 0.59 -9.26 17.76
C ASP A 148 1.70 -10.05 17.04
N GLN A 149 1.57 -11.39 16.95
CA GLN A 149 2.55 -12.25 16.27
C GLN A 149 2.63 -12.00 14.75
N ILE A 150 1.54 -11.50 14.15
CA ILE A 150 1.48 -11.26 12.70
C ILE A 150 1.50 -9.77 12.32
N ALA A 151 1.46 -8.87 13.29
CA ALA A 151 1.49 -7.43 13.05
C ALA A 151 2.69 -7.00 12.20
N GLY A 152 3.90 -7.43 12.58
CA GLY A 152 5.14 -7.14 11.84
C GLY A 152 5.15 -7.71 10.41
N PRO A 153 4.86 -9.00 10.19
CA PRO A 153 4.71 -9.57 8.85
C PRO A 153 3.69 -8.83 7.97
N VAL A 154 2.52 -8.45 8.49
CA VAL A 154 1.51 -7.70 7.72
C VAL A 154 2.02 -6.28 7.40
N ASP A 155 2.67 -5.62 8.35
CA ASP A 155 3.27 -4.30 8.13
C ASP A 155 4.34 -4.35 7.01
N ALA A 156 5.20 -5.36 7.03
CA ALA A 156 6.25 -5.54 6.01
C ALA A 156 5.66 -5.70 4.59
N VAL A 157 4.58 -6.49 4.43
CA VAL A 157 3.88 -6.64 3.14
C VAL A 157 3.29 -5.32 2.66
N LEU A 158 2.67 -4.53 3.56
CA LEU A 158 2.06 -3.25 3.19
C LEU A 158 3.12 -2.17 2.91
N ALA A 159 4.23 -2.17 3.63
CA ALA A 159 5.37 -1.29 3.38
C ALA A 159 6.00 -1.58 2.01
N GLU A 160 6.22 -2.85 1.68
CA GLU A 160 6.70 -3.27 0.36
C GLU A 160 5.72 -2.84 -0.74
N ALA A 161 4.44 -3.14 -0.58
CA ALA A 161 3.39 -2.78 -1.53
C ALA A 161 3.37 -1.27 -1.81
N LEU A 162 3.46 -0.45 -0.77
CA LEU A 162 3.49 1.01 -0.91
C LEU A 162 4.79 1.52 -1.54
N GLY A 163 5.92 0.88 -1.24
CA GLY A 163 7.21 1.15 -1.90
C GLY A 163 7.16 0.84 -3.41
N ARG A 164 6.55 -0.27 -3.80
CA ARG A 164 6.32 -0.67 -5.20
C ARG A 164 5.37 0.30 -5.92
N LEU A 165 4.29 0.72 -5.25
CA LEU A 165 3.39 1.76 -5.77
C LEU A 165 4.14 3.06 -6.04
N ARG A 166 4.99 3.50 -5.10
CA ARG A 166 5.83 4.69 -5.29
C ARG A 166 6.71 4.55 -6.53
N LEU A 167 7.47 3.46 -6.65
CA LEU A 167 8.31 3.22 -7.83
C LEU A 167 7.50 3.21 -9.12
N TYR A 168 6.32 2.58 -9.11
CA TYR A 168 5.43 2.55 -10.27
C TYR A 168 4.96 3.96 -10.67
N ILE A 169 4.60 4.81 -9.71
CA ILE A 169 4.18 6.18 -9.98
C ILE A 169 5.35 7.02 -10.53
N ASP A 170 6.52 6.94 -9.88
CA ASP A 170 7.66 7.80 -10.19
C ASP A 170 8.41 7.36 -11.46
N THR A 171 8.39 6.06 -11.82
CA THR A 171 9.22 5.51 -12.91
C THR A 171 8.45 4.69 -13.97
N GLY A 172 7.18 4.36 -13.70
CA GLY A 172 6.40 3.42 -14.51
C GLY A 172 6.72 1.94 -14.27
N ASN A 173 7.69 1.62 -13.38
CA ASN A 173 8.09 0.25 -13.04
C ASN A 173 8.05 0.05 -11.51
N PRO A 174 7.32 -0.96 -10.98
CA PRO A 174 7.26 -1.22 -9.54
C PRO A 174 8.53 -1.88 -8.96
N GLU A 175 9.45 -2.35 -9.82
CA GLU A 175 10.69 -3.01 -9.37
C GLU A 175 11.82 -2.00 -9.20
N PRO A 176 12.67 -2.15 -8.16
CA PRO A 176 13.87 -1.35 -8.04
C PRO A 176 14.81 -1.57 -9.23
N ALA A 177 15.54 -0.53 -9.62
CA ALA A 177 16.56 -0.66 -10.66
C ALA A 177 17.61 -1.70 -10.24
N VAL A 178 17.89 -2.66 -11.12
CA VAL A 178 19.01 -3.60 -10.94
C VAL A 178 20.29 -2.79 -11.17
N ILE A 179 21.11 -2.67 -10.15
CA ILE A 179 22.46 -2.08 -10.27
C ILE A 179 23.39 -3.26 -10.60
N ASP A 180 23.82 -3.35 -11.85
CA ASP A 180 24.86 -4.29 -12.31
C ASP A 180 26.23 -3.89 -11.78
#